data_077bf52a456560ffff0c309c8ff2af5e
#
_entry.id   077bf52a456560ffff0c309c8ff2af5e
#
_cell.length_a   1.000
_cell.length_b   1.000
_cell.length_c   1.000
_cell.angle_alpha   90.00
_cell.angle_beta   90.00
_cell.angle_gamma   90.00
#
_symmetry.space_group_name_H-M   'P 1'
#
loop_
_entity.id
_entity.type
_entity.pdbx_description
1 polymer ?
#
loop_
_entity_poly.entity_id
_entity_poly.type
_entity_poly.pdbx_seq_one_letter_code
_entity_poly.pdbx_strand_id
1 'polypeptide(L)'
;MLTNGFANVDMAIMGKTALRNFLADEKIGKMLDNRRVEMGLIHPRDLPNGVKYVGHLNSPNIDIYTYAEVYLDDWTDPAAPKTLPLVPENKVVLIASHPDYMMAYGACTYIEDSTQQWVTAQTDRLLRSFVKHQPDRRMLELQARPLPIPDKVDSWFVATVC
;
A
#
# COMPACT_ATOMS: atom_id res chain seq x y z
N MET A 1 -18.10 1.82 -9.85
CA MET A 1 -16.88 1.04 -9.99
C MET A 1 -17.02 -0.05 -11.03
N LEU A 2 -17.94 -1.00 -10.84
CA LEU A 2 -18.16 -2.13 -11.77
C LEU A 2 -18.45 -1.70 -13.21
N THR A 3 -19.15 -0.58 -13.40
CA THR A 3 -19.58 -0.12 -14.73
C THR A 3 -18.46 0.56 -15.52
N ASN A 4 -17.53 1.24 -14.87
CA ASN A 4 -16.49 2.03 -15.54
C ASN A 4 -15.11 1.36 -15.48
N GLY A 5 -14.82 0.61 -14.40
CA GLY A 5 -13.50 0.00 -14.19
C GLY A 5 -13.42 -1.46 -14.64
N PHE A 6 -14.53 -2.08 -15.04
CA PHE A 6 -14.59 -3.50 -15.40
C PHE A 6 -13.94 -4.44 -14.38
N ALA A 7 -13.84 -4.01 -13.12
CA ALA A 7 -13.19 -4.74 -12.04
C ALA A 7 -14.19 -5.06 -10.92
N ASN A 8 -14.18 -6.30 -10.47
CA ASN A 8 -14.88 -6.69 -9.26
C ASN A 8 -14.06 -6.30 -8.05
N VAL A 9 -14.66 -5.55 -7.13
CA VAL A 9 -14.07 -5.25 -5.85
C VAL A 9 -14.23 -6.47 -4.95
N ASP A 10 -13.12 -6.97 -4.44
CA ASP A 10 -13.04 -8.12 -3.54
C ASP A 10 -12.24 -7.82 -2.26
N MET A 11 -11.62 -6.65 -2.19
CA MET A 11 -10.84 -6.22 -1.05
C MET A 11 -11.22 -4.82 -0.60
N ALA A 12 -11.41 -4.63 0.70
CA ALA A 12 -11.63 -3.34 1.34
C ALA A 12 -10.57 -3.11 2.42
N ILE A 13 -9.79 -2.04 2.30
CA ILE A 13 -8.86 -1.60 3.32
C ILE A 13 -9.48 -0.41 4.05
N MET A 14 -9.70 -0.55 5.35
CA MET A 14 -10.38 0.46 6.16
C MET A 14 -9.43 1.10 7.17
N GLY A 15 -9.50 2.43 7.27
CA GLY A 15 -8.86 3.16 8.35
C GLY A 15 -9.54 2.84 9.70
N LYS A 16 -8.85 3.13 10.80
CA LYS A 16 -9.28 2.77 12.16
C LYS A 16 -10.68 3.30 12.51
N THR A 17 -10.96 4.55 12.21
CA THR A 17 -12.26 5.19 12.50
C THR A 17 -13.35 4.64 11.58
N ALA A 18 -13.05 4.45 10.30
CA ALA A 18 -13.97 3.86 9.33
C ALA A 18 -14.36 2.43 9.73
N LEU A 19 -13.41 1.61 10.15
CA LEU A 19 -13.70 0.25 10.63
C LEU A 19 -14.56 0.25 11.89
N ARG A 20 -14.27 1.14 12.86
CA ARG A 20 -15.08 1.24 14.07
C ARG A 20 -16.53 1.60 13.76
N ASN A 21 -16.74 2.58 12.88
CA ASN A 21 -18.08 3.01 12.47
C ASN A 21 -18.81 1.90 11.71
N PHE A 22 -18.10 1.18 10.83
CA PHE A 22 -18.63 0.03 10.12
C PHE A 22 -19.12 -1.07 11.07
N LEU A 23 -18.33 -1.44 12.07
CA LEU A 23 -18.70 -2.47 13.05
C LEU A 23 -19.79 -2.01 14.02
N ALA A 24 -19.96 -0.71 14.22
CA ALA A 24 -21.01 -0.12 15.07
C ALA A 24 -22.35 0.05 14.35
N ASP A 25 -22.41 -0.11 13.03
CA ASP A 25 -23.65 0.03 12.25
C ASP A 25 -24.60 -1.14 12.56
N GLU A 26 -25.82 -0.79 13.01
CA GLU A 26 -26.85 -1.79 13.35
C GLU A 26 -27.26 -2.68 12.15
N LYS A 27 -27.20 -2.16 10.93
CA LYS A 27 -27.53 -2.94 9.73
C LYS A 27 -26.47 -4.01 9.50
N ILE A 28 -25.22 -3.67 9.67
CA ILE A 28 -24.09 -4.61 9.57
C ILE A 28 -24.20 -5.66 10.69
N GLY A 29 -24.46 -5.22 11.93
CA GLY A 29 -24.69 -6.14 13.04
C GLY A 29 -25.82 -7.14 12.78
N LYS A 30 -26.97 -6.67 12.26
CA LYS A 30 -28.10 -7.53 11.88
C LYS A 30 -27.79 -8.47 10.72
N MET A 31 -26.98 -8.04 9.76
CA MET A 31 -26.51 -8.90 8.66
C MET A 31 -25.63 -10.04 9.18
N LEU A 32 -24.71 -9.73 10.08
CA LEU A 32 -23.78 -10.71 10.67
C LEU A 32 -24.46 -11.66 11.67
N ASP A 33 -25.54 -11.20 12.33
CA ASP A 33 -26.30 -12.02 13.32
C ASP A 33 -27.39 -12.91 12.67
N ASN A 34 -27.56 -12.86 11.36
CA ASN A 34 -28.56 -13.67 10.68
C ASN A 34 -28.11 -15.13 10.57
N ARG A 35 -28.50 -15.94 11.57
CA ARG A 35 -28.17 -17.37 11.69
C ARG A 35 -28.71 -18.26 10.58
N ARG A 36 -29.62 -17.77 9.75
CA ARG A 36 -30.21 -18.55 8.65
C ARG A 36 -29.47 -18.43 7.34
N VAL A 37 -28.73 -17.32 7.15
CA VAL A 37 -27.90 -17.06 5.98
C VAL A 37 -26.61 -16.45 6.47
N GLU A 38 -25.51 -17.15 6.31
CA GLU A 38 -24.18 -16.62 6.62
C GLU A 38 -23.83 -15.52 5.59
N MET A 39 -24.09 -14.27 5.93
CA MET A 39 -23.78 -13.12 5.06
C MET A 39 -22.36 -12.62 5.23
N GLY A 40 -21.62 -13.18 6.18
CA GLY A 40 -20.22 -12.85 6.42
C GLY A 40 -19.70 -13.44 7.72
N LEU A 41 -18.39 -13.35 7.90
CA LEU A 41 -17.70 -13.78 9.10
C LEU A 41 -16.70 -12.71 9.54
N ILE A 42 -16.83 -12.25 10.78
CA ILE A 42 -15.82 -11.40 11.42
C ILE A 42 -14.90 -12.29 12.24
N HIS A 43 -13.70 -12.51 11.74
CA HIS A 43 -12.67 -13.32 12.39
C HIS A 43 -11.32 -12.63 12.31
N PRO A 44 -11.04 -11.69 13.24
CA PRO A 44 -9.80 -10.91 13.21
C PRO A 44 -8.57 -11.81 13.30
N ARG A 45 -7.63 -11.60 12.39
CA ARG A 45 -6.35 -12.30 12.34
C ARG A 45 -5.24 -11.33 11.98
N ASP A 46 -4.16 -11.35 12.75
CA ASP A 46 -2.97 -10.59 12.42
C ASP A 46 -2.21 -11.25 11.27
N LEU A 47 -1.83 -10.46 10.30
CA LEU A 47 -1.02 -10.85 9.16
C LEU A 47 0.37 -10.19 9.27
N PRO A 48 1.37 -10.67 8.52
CA PRO A 48 2.67 -10.00 8.46
C PRO A 48 2.55 -8.53 8.03
N ASN A 49 3.55 -7.71 8.39
CA ASN A 49 3.68 -6.32 7.98
C ASN A 49 2.55 -5.39 8.46
N GLY A 50 2.07 -5.59 9.70
CA GLY A 50 1.09 -4.68 10.32
C GLY A 50 -0.32 -4.72 9.72
N VAL A 51 -0.58 -5.63 8.79
CA VAL A 51 -1.91 -5.85 8.22
C VAL A 51 -2.75 -6.70 9.16
N LYS A 52 -4.01 -6.32 9.38
CA LYS A 52 -4.98 -7.15 10.09
C LYS A 52 -6.14 -7.50 9.16
N TYR A 53 -6.38 -8.77 9.03
CA TYR A 53 -7.60 -9.27 8.43
C TYR A 53 -8.73 -9.16 9.45
N VAL A 54 -9.85 -8.57 9.06
CA VAL A 54 -10.99 -8.34 9.97
C VAL A 54 -12.05 -9.39 9.74
N GLY A 55 -12.38 -9.67 8.49
CA GLY A 55 -13.43 -10.62 8.15
C GLY A 55 -13.81 -10.57 6.68
N HIS A 56 -14.83 -11.34 6.34
CA HIS A 56 -15.35 -11.50 5.00
C HIS A 56 -16.85 -11.21 4.96
N LEU A 57 -17.30 -10.51 3.92
CA LEU A 57 -18.71 -10.34 3.60
C LEU A 57 -19.04 -11.17 2.36
N ASN A 58 -19.98 -12.10 2.48
CA ASN A 58 -20.37 -12.97 1.37
C ASN A 58 -21.20 -12.22 0.31
N SER A 59 -21.85 -11.12 0.68
CA SER A 59 -22.63 -10.31 -0.24
C SER A 59 -22.48 -8.82 0.08
N PRO A 60 -21.71 -8.05 -0.68
CA PRO A 60 -20.86 -8.46 -1.81
C PRO A 60 -19.63 -9.24 -1.31
N ASN A 61 -19.07 -10.12 -2.13
CA ASN A 61 -17.92 -10.97 -1.82
C ASN A 61 -16.66 -10.10 -1.61
N ILE A 62 -16.46 -9.59 -0.38
CA ILE A 62 -15.39 -8.63 -0.03
C ILE A 62 -14.69 -9.06 1.25
N ASP A 63 -13.35 -9.14 1.16
CA ASP A 63 -12.47 -9.28 2.31
C ASP A 63 -12.15 -7.92 2.92
N ILE A 64 -12.25 -7.82 4.24
CA ILE A 64 -12.00 -6.58 4.98
C ILE A 64 -10.66 -6.66 5.69
N TYR A 65 -9.84 -5.65 5.42
CA TYR A 65 -8.53 -5.47 6.04
C TYR A 65 -8.42 -4.12 6.72
N THR A 66 -7.56 -4.03 7.73
CA THR A 66 -7.10 -2.75 8.28
C THR A 66 -5.58 -2.72 8.33
N TYR A 67 -5.02 -1.52 8.22
CA TYR A 67 -3.59 -1.31 8.17
C TYR A 67 -3.22 -0.18 9.13
N ALA A 68 -2.36 -0.46 10.08
CA ALA A 68 -2.05 0.43 11.19
C ALA A 68 -0.67 1.10 11.08
N GLU A 69 0.05 0.91 9.96
CA GLU A 69 1.37 1.52 9.79
C GLU A 69 1.30 3.02 9.57
N VAL A 70 2.37 3.67 9.98
CA VAL A 70 2.56 5.12 9.90
C VAL A 70 3.81 5.44 9.12
N TYR A 71 3.86 6.60 8.51
CA TYR A 71 5.05 7.13 7.87
C TYR A 71 5.39 8.52 8.42
N LEU A 72 6.65 8.89 8.29
CA LEU A 72 7.12 10.23 8.64
C LEU A 72 6.98 11.13 7.41
N ASP A 73 6.13 12.14 7.50
CA ASP A 73 6.01 13.18 6.48
C ASP A 73 7.03 14.28 6.76
N ASP A 74 8.18 14.16 6.10
CA ASP A 74 9.26 15.14 6.11
C ASP A 74 9.31 15.99 4.81
N TRP A 75 8.36 15.76 3.89
CA TRP A 75 8.25 16.45 2.61
C TRP A 75 7.49 17.75 2.72
N THR A 76 6.40 17.74 3.49
CA THR A 76 5.52 18.92 3.61
C THR A 76 6.17 20.01 4.45
N ASP A 77 6.79 19.63 5.55
CA ASP A 77 7.53 20.55 6.42
C ASP A 77 8.78 19.85 6.97
N PRO A 78 9.94 19.99 6.30
CA PRO A 78 11.18 19.37 6.75
C PRO A 78 11.66 19.86 8.15
N ALA A 79 11.22 21.04 8.57
CA ALA A 79 11.61 21.59 9.89
C ALA A 79 10.76 21.01 11.04
N ALA A 80 9.57 20.49 10.73
CA ALA A 80 8.66 19.90 11.70
C ALA A 80 7.98 18.66 11.14
N PRO A 81 8.70 17.54 10.98
CA PRO A 81 8.18 16.31 10.38
C PRO A 81 7.05 15.73 11.24
N LYS A 82 6.00 15.26 10.58
CA LYS A 82 4.80 14.70 11.24
C LYS A 82 4.66 13.23 10.93
N THR A 83 4.30 12.44 11.93
CA THR A 83 3.93 11.05 11.73
C THR A 83 2.47 10.95 11.30
N LEU A 84 2.24 10.41 10.11
CA LEU A 84 0.90 10.24 9.54
C LEU A 84 0.59 8.76 9.31
N PRO A 85 -0.68 8.32 9.46
CA PRO A 85 -1.06 6.96 9.10
C PRO A 85 -1.01 6.77 7.60
N LEU A 86 -0.51 5.61 7.14
CA LEU A 86 -0.44 5.27 5.72
C LEU A 86 -1.84 5.20 5.09
N VAL A 87 -2.81 4.68 5.83
CA VAL A 87 -4.25 4.73 5.48
C VAL A 87 -4.92 5.72 6.43
N PRO A 88 -5.40 6.88 5.95
CA PRO A 88 -6.09 7.86 6.80
C PRO A 88 -7.27 7.22 7.54
N GLU A 89 -7.49 7.58 8.79
CA GLU A 89 -8.42 6.91 9.69
C GLU A 89 -9.88 6.86 9.21
N ASN A 90 -10.31 7.88 8.46
CA ASN A 90 -11.67 8.01 7.93
C ASN A 90 -11.82 7.58 6.46
N LYS A 91 -10.84 6.88 5.91
CA LYS A 91 -10.86 6.41 4.52
C LYS A 91 -11.15 4.91 4.44
N VAL A 92 -11.86 4.56 3.37
CA VAL A 92 -12.05 3.20 2.92
C VAL A 92 -11.53 3.11 1.50
N VAL A 93 -10.58 2.22 1.26
CA VAL A 93 -10.01 1.93 -0.05
C VAL A 93 -10.57 0.60 -0.53
N LEU A 94 -11.30 0.63 -1.63
CA LEU A 94 -11.85 -0.56 -2.29
C LEU A 94 -10.96 -0.91 -3.47
N ILE A 95 -10.52 -2.14 -3.54
CA ILE A 95 -9.53 -2.60 -4.53
C ILE A 95 -9.99 -3.95 -5.10
N ALA A 96 -9.72 -4.18 -6.37
CA ALA A 96 -9.74 -5.53 -6.94
C ALA A 96 -8.45 -6.27 -6.56
N SER A 97 -8.52 -7.55 -6.18
CA SER A 97 -7.35 -8.34 -5.77
C SER A 97 -6.33 -8.56 -6.89
N HIS A 98 -6.73 -8.35 -8.13
CA HIS A 98 -5.84 -8.42 -9.30
C HIS A 98 -5.79 -7.07 -10.03
N PRO A 99 -5.30 -6.00 -9.37
CA PRO A 99 -5.07 -4.76 -10.07
C PRO A 99 -3.89 -4.97 -11.03
N ASP A 100 -4.10 -4.73 -12.31
CA ASP A 100 -3.00 -4.72 -13.26
C ASP A 100 -2.12 -3.51 -12.93
N TYR A 101 -0.87 -3.75 -12.60
CA TYR A 101 0.12 -2.71 -12.38
C TYR A 101 1.45 -3.09 -13.00
N MET A 102 2.18 -2.10 -13.44
CA MET A 102 3.52 -2.24 -13.98
C MET A 102 4.52 -1.56 -13.05
N MET A 103 5.65 -2.20 -12.82
CA MET A 103 6.76 -1.56 -12.10
C MET A 103 7.73 -0.96 -13.12
N ALA A 104 7.74 0.36 -13.22
CA ALA A 104 8.74 1.06 -14.02
C ALA A 104 9.98 1.33 -13.18
N TYR A 105 11.15 1.23 -13.78
CA TYR A 105 12.43 1.53 -13.14
C TYR A 105 13.09 2.73 -13.81
N GLY A 106 13.34 3.77 -13.03
CA GLY A 106 14.06 4.95 -13.47
C GLY A 106 15.55 4.67 -13.63
N ALA A 107 16.19 5.41 -14.53
CA ALA A 107 17.63 5.32 -14.73
C ALA A 107 18.40 5.79 -13.48
N CYS A 108 19.47 5.06 -13.13
CA CYS A 108 20.40 5.43 -12.07
C CYS A 108 21.65 6.06 -12.69
N THR A 109 22.02 7.27 -12.25
CA THR A 109 23.22 7.96 -12.69
C THR A 109 24.28 7.89 -11.61
N TYR A 110 25.50 7.57 -11.99
CA TYR A 110 26.64 7.42 -11.09
C TYR A 110 27.94 7.82 -11.76
N ILE A 111 28.99 8.05 -10.97
CA ILE A 111 30.36 8.27 -11.49
C ILE A 111 31.03 6.91 -11.59
N GLU A 112 31.52 6.57 -12.76
CA GLU A 112 32.32 5.37 -12.98
C GLU A 112 33.75 5.56 -12.45
N ASP A 113 34.22 4.63 -11.62
CA ASP A 113 35.52 4.78 -10.95
C ASP A 113 36.70 4.73 -11.93
N SER A 114 36.56 4.00 -13.06
CA SER A 114 37.62 3.84 -14.06
C SER A 114 37.81 5.09 -14.93
N THR A 115 36.71 5.74 -15.31
CA THR A 115 36.72 6.85 -16.25
C THR A 115 36.50 8.21 -15.59
N GLN A 116 36.07 8.21 -14.31
CA GLN A 116 35.65 9.41 -13.56
C GLN A 116 34.57 10.23 -14.27
N GLN A 117 33.78 9.58 -15.12
CA GLN A 117 32.69 10.22 -15.87
C GLN A 117 31.32 9.78 -15.35
N TRP A 118 30.33 10.62 -15.61
CA TRP A 118 28.94 10.30 -15.31
C TRP A 118 28.42 9.28 -16.30
N VAL A 119 27.93 8.16 -15.77
CA VAL A 119 27.28 7.08 -16.54
C VAL A 119 25.86 6.90 -16.04
N THR A 120 24.94 6.70 -16.98
CA THR A 120 23.55 6.42 -16.66
C THR A 120 23.22 4.99 -17.07
N ALA A 121 22.80 4.18 -16.10
CA ALA A 121 22.38 2.79 -16.30
C ALA A 121 20.86 2.66 -16.16
N GLN A 122 20.24 2.00 -17.14
CA GLN A 122 18.83 1.58 -17.06
C GLN A 122 18.78 0.14 -16.53
N THR A 123 18.50 0.00 -15.26
CA THR A 123 18.45 -1.29 -14.58
C THR A 123 17.44 -1.26 -13.43
N ASP A 124 16.92 -2.43 -13.08
CA ASP A 124 16.05 -2.60 -11.91
C ASP A 124 16.80 -2.35 -10.59
N ARG A 125 18.08 -2.74 -10.56
CA ARG A 125 18.99 -2.55 -9.43
C ARG A 125 20.40 -2.28 -9.91
N LEU A 126 21.00 -1.22 -9.41
CA LEU A 126 22.42 -0.91 -9.61
C LEU A 126 23.17 -1.29 -8.35
N LEU A 127 24.02 -2.32 -8.45
CA LEU A 127 24.93 -2.72 -7.38
C LEU A 127 26.35 -2.24 -7.74
N ARG A 128 26.93 -1.47 -6.84
CA ARG A 128 28.32 -0.95 -6.98
C ARG A 128 29.15 -1.31 -5.78
N SER A 129 30.45 -1.51 -6.01
CA SER A 129 31.45 -1.66 -4.97
C SER A 129 32.64 -0.77 -5.30
N PHE A 130 32.96 0.15 -4.41
CA PHE A 130 34.07 1.07 -4.58
C PHE A 130 34.88 1.21 -3.28
N VAL A 131 36.15 1.63 -3.39
CA VAL A 131 37.03 1.82 -2.26
C VAL A 131 37.11 3.31 -1.94
N LYS A 132 36.94 3.64 -0.67
CA LYS A 132 37.16 4.99 -0.14
C LYS A 132 38.42 4.97 0.67
N HIS A 133 39.38 5.86 0.37
CA HIS A 133 40.71 5.86 0.95
C HIS A 133 40.86 6.68 2.23
N GLN A 134 39.86 7.42 2.65
CA GLN A 134 39.92 8.25 3.88
C GLN A 134 38.62 8.11 4.70
N PRO A 135 38.59 7.29 5.74
CA PRO A 135 39.50 6.18 6.05
C PRO A 135 39.34 5.02 5.04
N ASP A 136 40.37 4.17 4.95
CA ASP A 136 40.36 3.03 4.03
C ASP A 136 39.19 2.09 4.35
N ARG A 137 38.25 1.97 3.41
CA ARG A 137 37.08 1.11 3.53
C ARG A 137 36.49 0.76 2.16
N ARG A 138 35.92 -0.43 2.07
CA ARG A 138 35.13 -0.84 0.92
C ARG A 138 33.68 -0.49 1.14
N MET A 139 33.08 0.21 0.20
CA MET A 139 31.68 0.59 0.22
C MET A 139 30.91 -0.28 -0.78
N LEU A 140 29.75 -0.72 -0.35
CA LEU A 140 28.75 -1.35 -1.21
C LEU A 140 27.56 -0.39 -1.31
N GLU A 141 27.18 -0.09 -2.52
CA GLU A 141 26.05 0.79 -2.82
C GLU A 141 25.02 0.03 -3.65
N LEU A 142 23.79 0.05 -3.20
CA LEU A 142 22.64 -0.48 -3.94
C LEU A 142 21.69 0.68 -4.20
N GLN A 143 21.43 0.94 -5.49
CA GLN A 143 20.46 1.93 -5.91
C GLN A 143 19.33 1.26 -6.72
N ALA A 144 18.10 1.67 -6.47
CA ALA A 144 16.93 1.33 -7.27
C ALA A 144 15.98 2.52 -7.30
N ARG A 145 15.28 2.72 -8.42
CA ARG A 145 14.28 3.78 -8.59
C ARG A 145 12.99 3.18 -9.14
N PRO A 146 12.31 2.32 -8.34
CA PRO A 146 11.06 1.73 -8.74
C PRO A 146 9.92 2.77 -8.68
N LEU A 147 9.04 2.74 -9.67
CA LEU A 147 7.80 3.51 -9.71
C LEU A 147 6.66 2.54 -10.06
N PRO A 148 5.76 2.24 -9.14
CA PRO A 148 4.57 1.47 -9.45
C PRO A 148 3.61 2.34 -10.28
N ILE A 149 3.23 1.85 -11.44
CA ILE A 149 2.28 2.51 -12.35
C ILE A 149 1.05 1.62 -12.44
N PRO A 150 -0.13 2.09 -12.00
CA PRO A 150 -1.36 1.36 -12.19
C PRO A 150 -1.75 1.37 -13.67
N ASP A 151 -2.02 0.21 -14.24
CA ASP A 151 -2.50 0.10 -15.62
C ASP A 151 -3.98 0.46 -15.71
N LYS A 152 -4.78 -0.01 -14.75
CA LYS A 152 -6.21 0.31 -14.65
C LYS A 152 -6.49 1.20 -13.45
N VAL A 153 -6.49 2.50 -13.65
CA VAL A 153 -6.74 3.49 -12.59
C VAL A 153 -8.14 3.33 -11.97
N ASP A 154 -9.12 2.86 -12.74
CA ASP A 154 -10.50 2.66 -12.29
C ASP A 154 -10.72 1.37 -11.49
N SER A 155 -9.66 0.58 -11.23
CA SER A 155 -9.74 -0.65 -10.43
C SER A 155 -9.74 -0.40 -8.91
N TRP A 156 -9.59 0.83 -8.48
CA TRP A 156 -9.62 1.24 -7.07
C TRP A 156 -10.57 2.41 -6.86
N PHE A 157 -11.09 2.48 -5.66
CA PHE A 157 -11.97 3.56 -5.25
C PHE A 157 -11.68 3.93 -3.79
N VAL A 158 -11.59 5.23 -3.51
CA VAL A 158 -11.40 5.73 -2.15
C VAL A 158 -12.63 6.51 -1.73
N ALA A 159 -13.27 6.05 -0.67
CA ALA A 159 -14.38 6.74 -0.01
C ALA A 159 -13.91 7.41 1.28
N THR A 160 -14.47 8.57 1.58
CA THR A 160 -14.36 9.20 2.91
C THR A 160 -15.61 8.88 3.69
N VAL A 161 -15.45 8.38 4.90
CA VAL A 161 -16.54 8.00 5.81
C VAL A 161 -16.52 8.96 7.00
N CYS A 162 -17.68 9.52 7.34
CA CYS A 162 -17.85 10.44 8.46
C CYS A 162 -18.19 9.70 9.75
#